data_dd10135190e30f285135eb4f54b6b661
#
_entry.id   dd10135190e30f285135eb4f54b6b661
#
_cell.length_a   1.000
_cell.length_b   1.000
_cell.length_c   1.000
_cell.angle_alpha   90.00
_cell.angle_beta   90.00
_cell.angle_gamma   90.00
#
_symmetry.space_group_name_H-M   'P 1'
#
loop_
_entity.id
_entity.type
_entity.pdbx_description
1 polymer ?
#
loop_
_entity_poly.entity_id
_entity_poly.type
_entity_poly.pdbx_seq_one_letter_code
_entity_poly.pdbx_strand_id
1 'polypeptide(L)'
;YTSSLLFRSAGYPATRVSHARVSLNGRDVGMYVLKEGFDKTFLKRWFKDPDGNLYDGGFVQDIDAALERDAGKGEDTRADLTALLNACRLPNPFERWKAVEKALDIPSFLTFMAGERMLCHWDGYCNNVNNYRVYFDTKRVAHFMPHGMDQMLGDPGFSMFDQPRGMVAGVVLQNPAWRQQYRKRIAEMLPLMSQNGPVVQGIEQVTGRLLYAQQQISDDAAKAQRGAADDWKRRVPERAENVAGQLRVAEPPLPAPLLFDETNTGYPSEWKKAFQVADTKLESGVSNEGLWSYSIKVGRSGVCIAAWRASVVLKAGEYTFKVNCRTKDLQPMEDGNASAAGIRLGDMSRTERVEGTAQKDLLFPFVITDDQREVILTCEVRARRGQVWFYAPVLIRTTGAEPAKPSQSFKPQPAAKPKRMTLKSLKYPAFAAV
;
A
#
# COMPACT_ATOMS: atom_id res chain seq x y z
N TYR A 1 -9.61 -27.41 2.94
CA TYR A 1 -8.70 -28.16 2.05
C TYR A 1 -8.30 -27.30 0.84
N THR A 2 -9.26 -26.83 0.05
CA THR A 2 -9.06 -26.09 -1.22
C THR A 2 -8.18 -24.86 -1.05
N SER A 3 -8.45 -24.04 -0.05
CA SER A 3 -7.70 -22.81 0.23
C SER A 3 -6.23 -23.10 0.56
N SER A 4 -6.00 -24.09 1.42
CA SER A 4 -4.64 -24.53 1.73
C SER A 4 -3.92 -25.12 0.51
N LEU A 5 -4.64 -25.79 -0.38
CA LEU A 5 -4.07 -26.35 -1.60
C LEU A 5 -3.57 -25.26 -2.55
N LEU A 6 -4.32 -24.14 -2.72
CA LEU A 6 -3.87 -23.01 -3.52
C LEU A 6 -2.51 -22.49 -3.03
N PHE A 7 -2.39 -22.18 -1.74
CA PHE A 7 -1.14 -21.67 -1.17
C PHE A 7 0.01 -22.65 -1.35
N ARG A 8 -0.20 -23.93 -1.04
CA ARG A 8 0.84 -24.95 -1.18
C ARG A 8 1.23 -25.18 -2.65
N SER A 9 0.28 -25.11 -3.59
CA SER A 9 0.56 -25.20 -5.03
C SER A 9 1.32 -23.99 -5.54
N ALA A 10 1.16 -22.82 -4.88
CA ALA A 10 1.96 -21.62 -5.13
C ALA A 10 3.35 -21.65 -4.48
N GLY A 11 3.72 -22.76 -3.80
CA GLY A 11 4.97 -22.88 -3.04
C GLY A 11 4.99 -22.09 -1.74
N TYR A 12 3.81 -21.78 -1.17
CA TYR A 12 3.67 -20.92 -0.01
C TYR A 12 3.35 -21.70 1.29
N PRO A 13 3.88 -21.29 2.47
CA PRO A 13 3.58 -21.91 3.74
C PRO A 13 2.09 -21.91 4.05
N ALA A 14 1.49 -23.09 4.05
CA ALA A 14 0.13 -23.33 4.50
C ALA A 14 -0.01 -24.72 5.09
N THR A 15 -0.92 -24.88 6.05
CA THR A 15 -1.14 -26.12 6.77
C THR A 15 -1.68 -27.21 5.85
N ARG A 16 -1.24 -28.44 6.04
CA ARG A 16 -1.87 -29.59 5.39
C ARG A 16 -3.25 -29.82 5.99
N VAL A 17 -4.19 -30.21 5.14
CA VAL A 17 -5.56 -30.47 5.52
C VAL A 17 -5.98 -31.83 5.00
N SER A 18 -6.61 -32.60 5.85
CA SER A 18 -7.23 -33.91 5.54
C SER A 18 -8.59 -33.97 6.23
N HIS A 19 -9.18 -35.16 6.25
CA HIS A 19 -10.46 -35.42 6.89
C HIS A 19 -10.34 -36.70 7.71
N ALA A 20 -11.09 -36.79 8.79
CA ALA A 20 -11.15 -37.94 9.67
C ALA A 20 -12.58 -38.18 10.14
N ARG A 21 -12.98 -39.46 10.22
CA ARG A 21 -14.18 -39.85 10.97
C ARG A 21 -13.81 -39.87 12.45
N VAL A 22 -14.55 -39.17 13.26
CA VAL A 22 -14.25 -39.01 14.68
C VAL A 22 -15.28 -39.74 15.51
N SER A 23 -14.80 -40.51 16.51
CA SER A 23 -15.62 -41.13 17.53
C SER A 23 -15.23 -40.59 18.91
N LEU A 24 -16.19 -40.18 19.71
CA LEU A 24 -15.97 -39.70 21.07
C LEU A 24 -16.74 -40.60 22.06
N ASN A 25 -16.02 -41.25 22.93
CA ASN A 25 -16.60 -42.19 23.93
C ASN A 25 -17.53 -43.26 23.30
N GLY A 26 -17.11 -43.81 22.13
CA GLY A 26 -17.90 -44.80 21.39
C GLY A 26 -19.04 -44.24 20.54
N ARG A 27 -19.35 -42.94 20.65
CA ARG A 27 -20.32 -42.26 19.80
C ARG A 27 -19.65 -41.73 18.53
N ASP A 28 -20.18 -42.11 17.38
CA ASP A 28 -19.76 -41.53 16.11
C ASP A 28 -20.22 -40.07 16.00
N VAL A 29 -19.28 -39.11 15.86
CA VAL A 29 -19.57 -37.69 15.71
C VAL A 29 -19.41 -37.22 14.27
N GLY A 30 -19.10 -38.14 13.33
CA GLY A 30 -19.08 -37.89 11.89
C GLY A 30 -17.71 -37.48 11.33
N MET A 31 -17.75 -36.84 10.15
CA MET A 31 -16.55 -36.41 9.43
C MET A 31 -16.11 -35.04 9.88
N TYR A 32 -14.83 -34.92 10.25
CA TYR A 32 -14.19 -33.71 10.68
C TYR A 32 -13.03 -33.31 9.74
N VAL A 33 -12.73 -32.05 9.69
CA VAL A 33 -11.52 -31.52 9.05
C VAL A 33 -10.35 -31.71 10.00
N LEU A 34 -9.35 -32.47 9.55
CA LEU A 34 -8.07 -32.63 10.24
C LEU A 34 -7.07 -31.64 9.65
N LYS A 35 -6.75 -30.62 10.41
CA LYS A 35 -5.81 -29.55 10.01
C LYS A 35 -4.52 -29.67 10.80
N GLU A 36 -3.38 -29.52 10.10
CA GLU A 36 -2.06 -29.44 10.71
C GLU A 36 -1.93 -28.23 11.62
N GLY A 37 -1.28 -28.39 12.76
CA GLY A 37 -0.92 -27.27 13.65
C GLY A 37 0.25 -26.44 13.11
N PHE A 38 0.38 -25.22 13.61
CA PHE A 38 1.55 -24.37 13.36
C PHE A 38 2.63 -24.67 14.40
N ASP A 39 3.18 -25.88 14.33
CA ASP A 39 4.21 -26.38 15.24
C ASP A 39 5.61 -26.37 14.61
N LYS A 40 6.59 -26.83 15.36
CA LYS A 40 7.97 -26.94 14.88
C LYS A 40 8.10 -27.88 13.67
N THR A 41 7.23 -28.87 13.51
CA THR A 41 7.23 -29.79 12.36
C THR A 41 6.77 -29.05 11.10
N PHE A 42 5.72 -28.23 11.24
CA PHE A 42 5.27 -27.34 10.18
C PHE A 42 6.39 -26.36 9.79
N LEU A 43 7.00 -25.65 10.76
CA LEU A 43 8.05 -24.67 10.50
C LEU A 43 9.28 -25.31 9.82
N LYS A 44 9.73 -26.48 10.24
CA LYS A 44 10.85 -27.21 9.60
C LYS A 44 10.62 -27.55 8.12
N ARG A 45 9.37 -27.68 7.69
CA ARG A 45 9.05 -27.99 6.30
C ARG A 45 9.22 -26.77 5.38
N TRP A 46 8.96 -25.60 5.93
CA TRP A 46 8.92 -24.38 5.14
C TRP A 46 10.13 -23.46 5.36
N PHE A 47 10.75 -23.53 6.51
CA PHE A 47 11.86 -22.66 6.88
C PHE A 47 13.11 -23.47 7.21
N LYS A 48 14.25 -23.00 6.72
CA LYS A 48 15.55 -23.64 6.96
C LYS A 48 15.87 -23.70 8.46
N ASP A 49 15.52 -22.65 9.19
CA ASP A 49 15.68 -22.55 10.63
C ASP A 49 14.31 -22.29 11.28
N PRO A 50 13.76 -23.27 12.02
CA PRO A 50 12.44 -23.19 12.64
C PRO A 50 12.45 -22.60 14.05
N ASP A 51 13.57 -22.06 14.52
CA ASP A 51 13.76 -21.64 15.92
C ASP A 51 13.47 -20.13 16.14
N GLY A 52 12.78 -19.48 15.19
CA GLY A 52 12.30 -18.11 15.31
C GLY A 52 11.04 -17.97 16.16
N ASN A 53 10.47 -16.76 16.21
CA ASN A 53 9.26 -16.47 16.95
C ASN A 53 8.01 -16.60 16.08
N LEU A 54 7.01 -17.31 16.56
CA LEU A 54 5.70 -17.43 15.92
C LEU A 54 4.64 -16.72 16.78
N TYR A 55 3.86 -15.86 16.16
CA TYR A 55 2.78 -15.13 16.83
C TYR A 55 1.42 -15.45 16.20
N ASP A 56 0.40 -15.55 17.06
CA ASP A 56 -1.01 -15.59 16.67
C ASP A 56 -1.48 -14.16 16.34
N GLY A 57 -2.10 -13.96 15.18
CA GLY A 57 -2.68 -12.69 14.78
C GLY A 57 -3.88 -12.24 15.63
N GLY A 58 -4.36 -13.10 16.54
CA GLY A 58 -5.49 -12.79 17.41
C GLY A 58 -6.81 -12.55 16.66
N PHE A 59 -7.75 -11.89 17.33
CA PHE A 59 -9.05 -11.52 16.76
C PHE A 59 -9.10 -10.04 16.45
N VAL A 60 -9.15 -9.70 15.15
CA VAL A 60 -9.19 -8.31 14.66
C VAL A 60 -8.04 -7.46 15.23
N GLN A 61 -6.84 -8.04 15.25
CA GLN A 61 -5.62 -7.40 15.78
C GLN A 61 -4.56 -7.31 14.68
N ASP A 62 -3.91 -6.16 14.55
CA ASP A 62 -2.74 -5.99 13.67
C ASP A 62 -1.44 -6.13 14.47
N ILE A 63 -0.30 -6.00 13.82
CA ILE A 63 1.03 -6.14 14.42
C ILE A 63 1.33 -5.13 15.53
N ASP A 64 0.52 -4.08 15.70
CA ASP A 64 0.64 -3.12 16.79
C ASP A 64 -0.08 -3.56 18.08
N ALA A 65 -0.84 -4.64 18.03
CA ALA A 65 -1.46 -5.25 19.20
C ALA A 65 -0.49 -6.17 19.96
N ALA A 66 -0.90 -6.56 21.15
CA ALA A 66 -0.15 -7.51 21.99
C ALA A 66 -0.41 -8.95 21.54
N LEU A 67 0.06 -9.32 20.34
CA LEU A 67 -0.12 -10.66 19.79
C LEU A 67 0.49 -11.73 20.71
N GLU A 68 -0.19 -12.87 20.84
CA GLU A 68 0.29 -14.02 21.61
C GLU A 68 1.43 -14.74 20.88
N ARG A 69 2.50 -15.07 21.61
CA ARG A 69 3.61 -15.83 21.05
C ARG A 69 3.36 -17.33 21.24
N ASP A 70 3.05 -18.04 20.14
CA ASP A 70 2.82 -19.50 20.11
C ASP A 70 4.12 -20.32 20.20
N ALA A 71 5.22 -19.79 19.66
CA ALA A 71 6.54 -20.45 19.67
C ALA A 71 7.68 -19.43 19.66
N GLY A 72 8.85 -19.83 20.15
CA GLY A 72 10.06 -19.03 20.19
C GLY A 72 10.96 -19.43 21.37
N LYS A 73 12.21 -18.95 21.35
CA LYS A 73 13.17 -19.18 22.42
C LYS A 73 13.45 -17.89 23.22
N GLY A 74 13.73 -18.03 24.50
CA GLY A 74 14.07 -16.92 25.39
C GLY A 74 12.88 -16.08 25.82
N GLU A 75 13.15 -14.88 26.35
CA GLU A 75 12.15 -13.93 26.80
C GLU A 75 11.35 -13.36 25.62
N ASP A 76 10.05 -13.19 25.80
CA ASP A 76 9.18 -12.53 24.81
C ASP A 76 9.27 -11.02 24.89
N THR A 77 10.31 -10.46 24.31
CA THR A 77 10.51 -9.01 24.23
C THR A 77 9.72 -8.36 23.10
N ARG A 78 9.16 -9.14 22.20
CA ARG A 78 8.46 -8.66 20.96
C ARG A 78 9.30 -7.68 20.12
N ALA A 79 10.60 -7.77 20.21
CA ALA A 79 11.52 -6.83 19.53
C ALA A 79 11.44 -6.92 18.01
N ASP A 80 11.10 -8.09 17.47
CA ASP A 80 10.87 -8.35 16.06
C ASP A 80 9.54 -7.71 15.55
N LEU A 81 8.43 -7.92 16.26
CA LEU A 81 7.16 -7.23 15.97
C LEU A 81 7.32 -5.71 16.05
N THR A 82 7.98 -5.23 17.10
CA THR A 82 8.25 -3.79 17.30
C THR A 82 9.10 -3.22 16.17
N ALA A 83 10.10 -3.96 15.68
CA ALA A 83 10.93 -3.53 14.55
C ALA A 83 10.12 -3.39 13.26
N LEU A 84 9.28 -4.37 12.94
CA LEU A 84 8.39 -4.30 11.77
C LEU A 84 7.37 -3.16 11.90
N LEU A 85 6.76 -2.99 13.08
CA LEU A 85 5.83 -1.91 13.36
C LEU A 85 6.46 -0.54 13.18
N ASN A 86 7.65 -0.33 13.74
CA ASN A 86 8.39 0.93 13.60
C ASN A 86 8.77 1.20 12.14
N ALA A 87 9.17 0.16 11.40
CA ALA A 87 9.42 0.27 9.96
C ALA A 87 8.17 0.74 9.19
N CYS A 88 7.00 0.17 9.49
CA CYS A 88 5.74 0.55 8.86
C CYS A 88 5.29 1.99 9.19
N ARG A 89 5.68 2.52 10.34
CA ARG A 89 5.28 3.85 10.84
C ARG A 89 6.24 4.97 10.45
N LEU A 90 7.34 4.69 9.78
CA LEU A 90 8.23 5.75 9.30
C LEU A 90 7.47 6.72 8.40
N PRO A 91 7.55 8.04 8.66
CA PRO A 91 6.76 9.04 7.93
C PRO A 91 7.19 9.18 6.46
N ASN A 92 8.50 9.06 6.17
CA ASN A 92 9.01 9.12 4.81
C ASN A 92 8.74 7.78 4.08
N PRO A 93 8.03 7.76 2.94
CA PRO A 93 7.68 6.53 2.23
C PRO A 93 8.88 5.68 1.82
N PHE A 94 9.96 6.29 1.33
CA PHE A 94 11.15 5.55 0.87
C PHE A 94 11.94 4.95 2.04
N GLU A 95 12.12 5.68 3.13
CA GLU A 95 12.73 5.15 4.34
C GLU A 95 11.88 4.00 4.92
N ARG A 96 10.56 4.17 4.90
CA ARG A 96 9.60 3.14 5.31
C ARG A 96 9.74 1.87 4.47
N TRP A 97 9.73 1.99 3.14
CA TRP A 97 9.86 0.82 2.26
C TRP A 97 11.20 0.11 2.44
N LYS A 98 12.31 0.87 2.52
CA LYS A 98 13.64 0.31 2.78
C LYS A 98 13.74 -0.40 4.14
N ALA A 99 13.08 0.13 5.16
CA ALA A 99 13.01 -0.50 6.48
C ALA A 99 12.12 -1.74 6.48
N VAL A 100 10.96 -1.69 5.81
CA VAL A 100 10.06 -2.83 5.68
C VAL A 100 10.70 -3.95 4.86
N GLU A 101 11.42 -3.67 3.79
CA GLU A 101 12.16 -4.66 2.99
C GLU A 101 13.20 -5.45 3.81
N LYS A 102 13.77 -4.84 4.86
CA LYS A 102 14.68 -5.52 5.78
C LYS A 102 13.98 -6.40 6.81
N ALA A 103 12.74 -6.06 7.17
CA ALA A 103 11.98 -6.70 8.24
C ALA A 103 10.92 -7.68 7.73
N LEU A 104 10.64 -7.71 6.42
CA LEU A 104 9.59 -8.50 5.79
C LEU A 104 10.11 -9.17 4.51
N ASP A 105 9.82 -10.46 4.34
CA ASP A 105 10.03 -11.14 3.06
C ASP A 105 8.97 -10.68 2.05
N ILE A 106 9.30 -9.64 1.28
CA ILE A 106 8.36 -9.01 0.32
C ILE A 106 7.83 -10.02 -0.71
N PRO A 107 8.64 -10.83 -1.43
CA PRO A 107 8.11 -11.81 -2.39
C PRO A 107 7.15 -12.82 -1.75
N SER A 108 7.46 -13.28 -0.56
CA SER A 108 6.63 -14.17 0.23
C SER A 108 5.31 -13.48 0.61
N PHE A 109 5.37 -12.26 1.12
CA PHE A 109 4.19 -11.50 1.53
C PHE A 109 3.27 -11.16 0.35
N LEU A 110 3.82 -10.85 -0.83
CA LEU A 110 3.01 -10.65 -2.05
C LEU A 110 2.25 -11.92 -2.45
N THR A 111 2.84 -13.10 -2.25
CA THR A 111 2.16 -14.39 -2.46
C THR A 111 1.04 -14.59 -1.44
N PHE A 112 1.27 -14.25 -0.18
CA PHE A 112 0.26 -14.30 0.88
C PHE A 112 -0.94 -13.41 0.53
N MET A 113 -0.71 -12.13 0.22
CA MET A 113 -1.77 -11.20 -0.17
C MET A 113 -2.53 -11.68 -1.41
N ALA A 114 -1.81 -12.18 -2.43
CA ALA A 114 -2.44 -12.71 -3.64
C ALA A 114 -3.36 -13.88 -3.33
N GLY A 115 -2.91 -14.84 -2.52
CA GLY A 115 -3.71 -15.99 -2.12
C GLY A 115 -4.96 -15.61 -1.32
N GLU A 116 -4.85 -14.71 -0.33
CA GLU A 116 -6.01 -14.21 0.44
C GLU A 116 -7.04 -13.55 -0.49
N ARG A 117 -6.59 -12.64 -1.36
CA ARG A 117 -7.49 -11.92 -2.28
C ARG A 117 -8.08 -12.82 -3.36
N MET A 118 -7.31 -13.76 -3.93
CA MET A 118 -7.80 -14.72 -4.91
C MET A 118 -8.87 -15.66 -4.31
N LEU A 119 -8.74 -16.02 -3.05
CA LEU A 119 -9.71 -16.83 -2.32
C LEU A 119 -10.91 -16.04 -1.79
N CYS A 120 -10.96 -14.72 -1.98
CA CYS A 120 -11.96 -13.84 -1.39
C CYS A 120 -11.98 -13.94 0.15
N HIS A 121 -10.80 -14.02 0.78
CA HIS A 121 -10.68 -14.13 2.23
C HIS A 121 -11.02 -12.80 2.90
N TRP A 122 -12.32 -12.54 3.05
CA TRP A 122 -12.83 -11.29 3.61
C TRP A 122 -12.42 -11.10 5.07
N ASP A 123 -12.25 -12.18 5.81
CA ASP A 123 -11.87 -12.20 7.22
C ASP A 123 -10.37 -12.52 7.42
N GLY A 124 -9.55 -12.31 6.39
CA GLY A 124 -8.11 -12.46 6.44
C GLY A 124 -7.38 -11.19 6.87
N TYR A 125 -6.06 -11.26 6.94
CA TYR A 125 -5.21 -10.15 7.33
C TYR A 125 -5.41 -8.91 6.47
N CYS A 126 -5.45 -9.08 5.14
CA CYS A 126 -5.57 -7.94 4.24
C CYS A 126 -6.85 -7.14 4.41
N ASN A 127 -7.96 -7.76 4.82
CA ASN A 127 -9.27 -7.13 4.86
C ASN A 127 -9.79 -6.86 6.27
N ASN A 128 -9.55 -7.75 7.20
CA ASN A 128 -10.11 -7.65 8.55
C ASN A 128 -9.08 -7.81 9.66
N VAL A 129 -7.77 -7.85 9.33
CA VAL A 129 -6.65 -8.03 10.27
C VAL A 129 -6.89 -9.21 11.22
N ASN A 130 -7.39 -10.32 10.66
CA ASN A 130 -7.77 -11.53 11.38
C ASN A 130 -7.23 -12.77 10.65
N ASN A 131 -7.33 -13.92 11.26
CA ASN A 131 -7.04 -15.21 10.62
C ASN A 131 -5.65 -15.29 9.96
N TYR A 132 -4.61 -14.89 10.66
CA TYR A 132 -3.23 -15.00 10.21
C TYR A 132 -2.30 -15.45 11.32
N ARG A 133 -1.12 -15.92 10.94
CA ARG A 133 0.04 -16.12 11.81
C ARG A 133 1.20 -15.33 11.23
N VAL A 134 2.09 -14.83 12.07
CA VAL A 134 3.35 -14.23 11.63
C VAL A 134 4.52 -14.94 12.29
N TYR A 135 5.42 -15.44 11.46
CA TYR A 135 6.66 -16.08 11.89
C TYR A 135 7.83 -15.14 11.58
N PHE A 136 8.62 -14.82 12.58
CA PHE A 136 9.90 -14.16 12.41
C PHE A 136 11.00 -15.20 12.45
N ASP A 137 11.76 -15.30 11.37
CA ASP A 137 12.90 -16.21 11.32
C ASP A 137 14.05 -15.73 12.26
N THR A 138 15.13 -16.50 12.35
CA THR A 138 16.27 -16.17 13.23
C THR A 138 17.02 -14.90 12.80
N LYS A 139 16.76 -14.37 11.59
CA LYS A 139 17.24 -13.08 11.11
C LYS A 139 16.24 -11.94 11.39
N ARG A 140 15.12 -12.24 12.05
CA ARG A 140 14.02 -11.33 12.36
C ARG A 140 13.27 -10.83 11.13
N VAL A 141 13.24 -11.63 10.06
CA VAL A 141 12.42 -11.36 8.87
C VAL A 141 11.04 -11.99 9.06
N ALA A 142 10.00 -11.21 8.84
CA ALA A 142 8.61 -11.62 9.00
C ALA A 142 8.10 -12.44 7.80
N HIS A 143 7.35 -13.50 8.08
CA HIS A 143 6.64 -14.34 7.13
C HIS A 143 5.19 -14.51 7.61
N PHE A 144 4.24 -13.97 6.90
CA PHE A 144 2.82 -14.12 7.22
C PHE A 144 2.31 -15.44 6.71
N MET A 145 1.36 -16.05 7.40
CA MET A 145 0.78 -17.35 7.03
C MET A 145 -0.74 -17.32 7.18
N PRO A 146 -1.50 -17.87 6.21
CA PRO A 146 -2.96 -17.85 6.26
C PRO A 146 -3.52 -18.83 7.30
N HIS A 147 -4.59 -18.39 7.95
CA HIS A 147 -5.37 -19.17 8.91
C HIS A 147 -6.87 -19.01 8.64
N GLY A 148 -7.75 -19.75 9.31
CA GLY A 148 -9.21 -19.55 9.34
C GLY A 148 -9.90 -19.47 7.98
N MET A 149 -9.43 -20.20 6.97
CA MET A 149 -9.89 -20.14 5.59
C MET A 149 -11.09 -21.07 5.34
N ASP A 150 -12.20 -20.84 6.02
CA ASP A 150 -13.41 -21.67 5.92
C ASP A 150 -14.53 -21.01 5.09
N GLN A 151 -14.58 -19.68 5.00
CA GLN A 151 -15.61 -18.92 4.29
C GLN A 151 -15.05 -18.26 3.02
N MET A 152 -14.58 -19.07 2.07
CA MET A 152 -13.89 -18.59 0.89
C MET A 152 -14.79 -18.51 -0.36
N LEU A 153 -14.37 -17.71 -1.34
CA LEU A 153 -15.03 -17.56 -2.65
C LEU A 153 -16.51 -17.14 -2.56
N GLY A 154 -16.88 -16.34 -1.55
CA GLY A 154 -18.25 -15.86 -1.35
C GLY A 154 -18.68 -14.88 -2.42
N ASP A 155 -17.80 -13.98 -2.83
CA ASP A 155 -18.03 -12.97 -3.86
C ASP A 155 -17.00 -13.10 -4.99
N PRO A 156 -17.38 -13.58 -6.18
CA PRO A 156 -16.46 -13.68 -7.31
C PRO A 156 -15.92 -12.33 -7.77
N GLY A 157 -16.64 -11.22 -7.48
CA GLY A 157 -16.23 -9.85 -7.79
C GLY A 157 -15.24 -9.23 -6.77
N PHE A 158 -14.87 -9.96 -5.72
CA PHE A 158 -13.99 -9.46 -4.66
C PHE A 158 -12.72 -8.80 -5.21
N SER A 159 -12.44 -7.56 -4.80
CA SER A 159 -11.35 -6.77 -5.38
C SER A 159 -9.97 -7.31 -5.03
N MET A 160 -9.09 -7.38 -6.04
CA MET A 160 -7.68 -7.70 -5.86
C MET A 160 -6.85 -6.49 -5.39
N PHE A 161 -7.33 -5.26 -5.63
CA PHE A 161 -6.51 -4.04 -5.56
C PHE A 161 -7.05 -2.97 -4.60
N ASP A 162 -8.19 -3.21 -3.94
CA ASP A 162 -8.70 -2.28 -2.93
C ASP A 162 -7.71 -2.09 -1.79
N GLN A 163 -7.74 -0.89 -1.21
CA GLN A 163 -6.89 -0.54 -0.08
C GLN A 163 -7.08 -1.57 1.06
N PRO A 164 -6.04 -2.27 1.48
CA PRO A 164 -6.14 -3.23 2.57
C PRO A 164 -6.27 -2.51 3.92
N ARG A 165 -6.90 -3.18 4.88
CA ARG A 165 -6.98 -2.72 6.26
C ARG A 165 -5.70 -3.02 7.04
N GLY A 166 -5.06 -4.17 6.77
CA GLY A 166 -3.81 -4.56 7.44
C GLY A 166 -2.67 -3.57 7.17
N MET A 167 -2.00 -3.10 8.22
CA MET A 167 -0.96 -2.07 8.15
C MET A 167 0.17 -2.44 7.19
N VAL A 168 0.71 -3.65 7.32
CA VAL A 168 1.82 -4.12 6.47
C VAL A 168 1.38 -4.21 5.01
N ALA A 169 0.18 -4.75 4.76
CA ALA A 169 -0.40 -4.84 3.41
C ALA A 169 -0.61 -3.45 2.80
N GLY A 170 -1.07 -2.49 3.61
CA GLY A 170 -1.21 -1.08 3.19
C GLY A 170 0.11 -0.45 2.76
N VAL A 171 1.16 -0.64 3.55
CA VAL A 171 2.51 -0.13 3.23
C VAL A 171 3.06 -0.78 1.97
N VAL A 172 2.88 -2.08 1.80
CA VAL A 172 3.34 -2.82 0.62
C VAL A 172 2.64 -2.34 -0.64
N LEU A 173 1.31 -2.16 -0.63
CA LEU A 173 0.59 -1.67 -1.80
C LEU A 173 0.81 -0.17 -2.11
N GLN A 174 1.32 0.61 -1.17
CA GLN A 174 1.75 1.99 -1.44
C GLN A 174 3.02 2.05 -2.31
N ASN A 175 3.85 1.00 -2.32
CA ASN A 175 5.04 0.95 -3.16
C ASN A 175 4.69 0.55 -4.59
N PRO A 176 4.90 1.41 -5.59
CA PRO A 176 4.53 1.13 -6.98
C PRO A 176 5.25 -0.09 -7.58
N ALA A 177 6.53 -0.29 -7.22
CA ALA A 177 7.31 -1.44 -7.71
C ALA A 177 6.77 -2.75 -7.12
N TRP A 178 6.41 -2.76 -5.83
CA TRP A 178 5.80 -3.94 -5.20
C TRP A 178 4.39 -4.21 -5.71
N ARG A 179 3.59 -3.17 -6.05
CA ARG A 179 2.31 -3.38 -6.74
C ARG A 179 2.47 -4.05 -8.08
N GLN A 180 3.48 -3.68 -8.88
CA GLN A 180 3.77 -4.37 -10.14
C GLN A 180 4.18 -5.83 -9.91
N GLN A 181 5.03 -6.11 -8.90
CA GLN A 181 5.39 -7.47 -8.51
C GLN A 181 4.17 -8.25 -8.02
N TYR A 182 3.28 -7.63 -7.25
CA TYR A 182 2.02 -8.21 -6.79
C TYR A 182 1.15 -8.64 -7.97
N ARG A 183 0.94 -7.76 -8.96
CA ARG A 183 0.19 -8.08 -10.18
C ARG A 183 0.82 -9.23 -10.95
N LYS A 184 2.13 -9.24 -11.10
CA LYS A 184 2.87 -10.34 -11.71
C LYS A 184 2.62 -11.65 -10.94
N ARG A 185 2.71 -11.61 -9.62
CA ARG A 185 2.49 -12.79 -8.77
C ARG A 185 1.07 -13.33 -8.87
N ILE A 186 0.06 -12.47 -8.93
CA ILE A 186 -1.32 -12.88 -9.20
C ILE A 186 -1.41 -13.60 -10.55
N ALA A 187 -0.83 -13.03 -11.60
CA ALA A 187 -0.84 -13.64 -12.94
C ALA A 187 -0.18 -15.03 -12.96
N GLU A 188 0.93 -15.20 -12.22
CA GLU A 188 1.62 -16.50 -12.04
C GLU A 188 0.77 -17.52 -11.28
N MET A 189 -0.09 -17.08 -10.38
CA MET A 189 -0.95 -17.96 -9.57
C MET A 189 -2.29 -18.32 -10.27
N LEU A 190 -2.73 -17.54 -11.26
CA LEU A 190 -4.00 -17.78 -11.96
C LEU A 190 -4.14 -19.20 -12.52
N PRO A 191 -3.12 -19.78 -13.19
CA PRO A 191 -3.24 -21.15 -13.74
C PRO A 191 -3.53 -22.20 -12.65
N LEU A 192 -3.17 -21.95 -11.39
CA LEU A 192 -3.46 -22.86 -10.29
C LEU A 192 -4.94 -23.03 -10.02
N MET A 193 -5.75 -22.01 -10.35
CA MET A 193 -7.21 -21.98 -10.17
C MET A 193 -7.98 -22.21 -11.48
N SER A 194 -7.30 -22.49 -12.58
CA SER A 194 -7.99 -22.81 -13.85
C SER A 194 -8.78 -24.13 -13.77
N GLN A 195 -9.68 -24.37 -14.73
CA GLN A 195 -10.49 -25.58 -14.81
C GLN A 195 -9.66 -26.87 -14.73
N ASN A 196 -8.47 -26.88 -15.33
CA ASN A 196 -7.54 -28.01 -15.32
C ASN A 196 -6.37 -27.78 -14.33
N GLY A 197 -6.49 -26.78 -13.45
CA GLY A 197 -5.45 -26.43 -12.48
C GLY A 197 -5.41 -27.38 -11.27
N PRO A 198 -4.28 -27.36 -10.53
CA PRO A 198 -4.08 -28.26 -9.39
C PRO A 198 -5.12 -28.08 -8.30
N VAL A 199 -5.75 -26.92 -8.15
CA VAL A 199 -6.79 -26.70 -7.15
C VAL A 199 -8.05 -27.49 -7.50
N VAL A 200 -8.54 -27.44 -8.74
CA VAL A 200 -9.72 -28.21 -9.20
C VAL A 200 -9.42 -29.70 -9.17
N GLN A 201 -8.25 -30.13 -9.66
CA GLN A 201 -7.83 -31.53 -9.57
C GLN A 201 -7.78 -32.06 -8.13
N GLY A 202 -7.29 -31.24 -7.21
CA GLY A 202 -7.24 -31.59 -5.78
C GLY A 202 -8.63 -31.70 -5.14
N ILE A 203 -9.60 -30.88 -5.57
CA ILE A 203 -11.00 -31.01 -5.16
C ILE A 203 -11.55 -32.36 -5.63
N GLU A 204 -11.31 -32.78 -6.87
CA GLU A 204 -11.75 -34.05 -7.41
C GLU A 204 -11.14 -35.24 -6.63
N GLN A 205 -9.83 -35.20 -6.39
CA GLN A 205 -9.12 -36.24 -5.65
C GLN A 205 -9.64 -36.41 -4.21
N VAL A 206 -9.87 -35.29 -3.49
CA VAL A 206 -10.38 -35.35 -2.13
C VAL A 206 -11.84 -35.75 -2.10
N THR A 207 -12.62 -35.32 -3.08
CA THR A 207 -14.05 -35.68 -3.21
C THR A 207 -14.23 -37.19 -3.36
N GLY A 208 -13.44 -37.85 -4.22
CA GLY A 208 -13.51 -39.29 -4.37
C GLY A 208 -13.34 -40.06 -3.05
N ARG A 209 -12.38 -39.62 -2.23
CA ARG A 209 -12.17 -40.21 -0.89
C ARG A 209 -13.30 -39.89 0.09
N LEU A 210 -13.80 -38.67 0.07
CA LEU A 210 -14.87 -38.23 0.96
C LEU A 210 -16.20 -38.87 0.62
N LEU A 211 -16.53 -39.04 -0.66
CA LEU A 211 -17.75 -39.71 -1.08
C LEU A 211 -17.83 -41.12 -0.56
N TYR A 212 -16.73 -41.89 -0.67
CA TYR A 212 -16.68 -43.25 -0.08
C TYR A 212 -16.97 -43.26 1.42
N ALA A 213 -16.33 -42.33 2.15
CA ALA A 213 -16.53 -42.19 3.60
C ALA A 213 -17.95 -41.75 3.97
N GLN A 214 -18.52 -40.82 3.21
CA GLN A 214 -19.87 -40.29 3.44
C GLN A 214 -20.96 -41.31 3.11
N GLN A 215 -20.78 -42.17 2.11
CA GLN A 215 -21.68 -43.29 1.81
C GLN A 215 -21.81 -44.30 2.98
N GLN A 216 -20.73 -44.44 3.78
CA GLN A 216 -20.79 -45.27 4.99
C GLN A 216 -21.62 -44.61 6.11
N ILE A 217 -21.99 -43.37 5.99
CA ILE A 217 -22.87 -42.65 6.92
C ILE A 217 -24.30 -42.63 6.38
N SER A 218 -24.52 -42.07 5.19
CA SER A 218 -25.80 -42.09 4.47
C SER A 218 -25.62 -41.66 3.01
N ASP A 219 -26.59 -42.04 2.16
CA ASP A 219 -26.63 -41.58 0.76
C ASP A 219 -26.85 -40.04 0.66
N ASP A 220 -27.61 -39.46 1.58
CA ASP A 220 -27.82 -38.00 1.64
C ASP A 220 -26.51 -37.26 1.97
N ALA A 221 -25.71 -37.78 2.87
CA ALA A 221 -24.38 -37.21 3.20
C ALA A 221 -23.46 -37.27 1.97
N ALA A 222 -23.47 -38.37 1.23
CA ALA A 222 -22.69 -38.52 0.01
C ALA A 222 -23.18 -37.56 -1.09
N LYS A 223 -24.49 -37.38 -1.26
CA LYS A 223 -25.09 -36.45 -2.21
C LYS A 223 -24.74 -34.99 -1.88
N ALA A 224 -24.84 -34.62 -0.59
CA ALA A 224 -24.46 -33.28 -0.13
C ALA A 224 -22.95 -33.00 -0.39
N GLN A 225 -22.07 -33.99 -0.11
CA GLN A 225 -20.64 -33.88 -0.40
C GLN A 225 -20.36 -33.66 -1.89
N ARG A 226 -21.08 -34.39 -2.78
CA ARG A 226 -20.95 -34.22 -4.23
C ARG A 226 -21.38 -32.82 -4.67
N GLY A 227 -22.53 -32.33 -4.21
CA GLY A 227 -23.02 -30.98 -4.50
C GLY A 227 -22.05 -29.91 -4.07
N ALA A 228 -21.49 -30.00 -2.86
CA ALA A 228 -20.48 -29.07 -2.37
C ALA A 228 -19.20 -29.08 -3.24
N ALA A 229 -18.75 -30.26 -3.66
CA ALA A 229 -17.57 -30.37 -4.53
C ALA A 229 -17.82 -29.78 -5.93
N ASP A 230 -18.98 -29.99 -6.50
CA ASP A 230 -19.36 -29.45 -7.82
C ASP A 230 -19.48 -27.91 -7.77
N ASP A 231 -20.03 -27.36 -6.68
CA ASP A 231 -20.05 -25.90 -6.45
C ASP A 231 -18.63 -25.32 -6.37
N TRP A 232 -17.73 -25.92 -5.63
CA TRP A 232 -16.34 -25.47 -5.56
C TRP A 232 -15.61 -25.56 -6.91
N LYS A 233 -15.80 -26.64 -7.67
CA LYS A 233 -15.21 -26.82 -9.01
C LYS A 233 -15.69 -25.77 -10.01
N ARG A 234 -16.91 -25.25 -9.83
CA ARG A 234 -17.45 -24.15 -10.61
C ARG A 234 -16.87 -22.80 -10.17
N ARG A 235 -16.92 -22.50 -8.85
CA ARG A 235 -16.54 -21.20 -8.28
C ARG A 235 -15.04 -20.88 -8.44
N VAL A 236 -14.17 -21.90 -8.35
CA VAL A 236 -12.71 -21.70 -8.46
C VAL A 236 -12.30 -21.11 -9.80
N PRO A 237 -12.64 -21.70 -10.98
CA PRO A 237 -12.29 -21.11 -12.26
C PRO A 237 -13.07 -19.81 -12.56
N GLU A 238 -14.35 -19.68 -12.16
CA GLU A 238 -15.09 -18.41 -12.27
C GLU A 238 -14.36 -17.26 -11.57
N ARG A 239 -13.82 -17.53 -10.39
CA ARG A 239 -13.01 -16.54 -9.66
C ARG A 239 -11.71 -16.23 -10.41
N ALA A 240 -11.03 -17.21 -10.97
CA ALA A 240 -9.82 -17.00 -11.76
C ALA A 240 -10.09 -16.10 -12.99
N GLU A 241 -11.21 -16.29 -13.68
CA GLU A 241 -11.62 -15.44 -14.81
C GLU A 241 -11.88 -13.99 -14.37
N ASN A 242 -12.58 -13.79 -13.26
CA ASN A 242 -12.78 -12.46 -12.69
C ASN A 242 -11.46 -11.77 -12.35
N VAL A 243 -10.54 -12.46 -11.68
CA VAL A 243 -9.20 -11.94 -11.33
C VAL A 243 -8.41 -11.59 -12.59
N ALA A 244 -8.47 -12.43 -13.65
CA ALA A 244 -7.86 -12.12 -14.94
C ALA A 244 -8.45 -10.83 -15.55
N GLY A 245 -9.76 -10.62 -15.40
CA GLY A 245 -10.44 -9.38 -15.80
C GLY A 245 -9.89 -8.16 -15.06
N GLN A 246 -9.73 -8.25 -13.75
CA GLN A 246 -9.17 -7.17 -12.92
C GLN A 246 -7.71 -6.84 -13.28
N LEU A 247 -6.92 -7.83 -13.68
CA LEU A 247 -5.54 -7.62 -14.13
C LEU A 247 -5.43 -6.85 -15.46
N ARG A 248 -6.47 -6.76 -16.27
CA ARG A 248 -6.46 -5.99 -17.55
C ARG A 248 -6.45 -4.48 -17.32
N VAL A 249 -6.88 -4.01 -16.14
CA VAL A 249 -6.76 -2.59 -15.77
C VAL A 249 -5.29 -2.29 -15.57
N ALA A 250 -4.73 -1.35 -16.34
CA ALA A 250 -3.33 -1.01 -16.29
C ALA A 250 -2.95 -0.41 -14.92
N GLU A 251 -1.79 -0.81 -14.40
CA GLU A 251 -1.18 -0.14 -13.26
C GLU A 251 -0.59 1.20 -13.73
N PRO A 252 -0.73 2.29 -12.97
CA PRO A 252 -0.04 3.53 -13.27
C PRO A 252 1.48 3.30 -13.42
N PRO A 253 2.16 4.01 -14.32
CA PRO A 253 3.60 3.88 -14.47
C PRO A 253 4.33 4.24 -13.17
N LEU A 254 5.50 3.65 -12.96
CA LEU A 254 6.35 4.02 -11.83
C LEU A 254 6.73 5.50 -11.93
N PRO A 255 6.72 6.26 -10.82
CA PRO A 255 7.21 7.62 -10.82
C PRO A 255 8.65 7.67 -11.35
N ALA A 256 8.87 8.45 -12.42
CA ALA A 256 10.19 8.66 -12.96
C ALA A 256 10.92 9.75 -12.16
N PRO A 257 12.26 9.67 -12.03
CA PRO A 257 13.04 10.77 -11.49
C PRO A 257 12.82 12.05 -12.27
N LEU A 258 12.77 13.18 -11.54
CA LEU A 258 12.68 14.50 -12.14
C LEU A 258 13.85 14.73 -13.12
N LEU A 259 13.53 15.18 -14.31
CA LEU A 259 14.52 15.55 -15.32
C LEU A 259 15.01 16.97 -15.06
N PHE A 260 16.31 17.18 -15.29
CA PHE A 260 16.96 18.47 -15.19
C PHE A 260 17.41 18.92 -16.59
N ASP A 261 17.26 20.21 -16.87
CA ASP A 261 17.72 20.80 -18.11
C ASP A 261 19.25 21.03 -18.13
N GLU A 262 19.74 21.66 -19.20
CA GLU A 262 21.15 21.97 -19.38
C GLU A 262 21.74 22.91 -18.32
N THR A 263 20.87 23.67 -17.61
CA THR A 263 21.23 24.55 -16.50
C THR A 263 21.16 23.84 -15.15
N ASN A 264 20.97 22.51 -15.12
CA ASN A 264 20.69 21.72 -13.93
C ASN A 264 19.44 22.18 -13.18
N THR A 265 18.44 22.73 -13.89
CA THR A 265 17.16 23.13 -13.30
C THR A 265 16.08 22.10 -13.63
N GLY A 266 15.39 21.63 -12.59
CA GLY A 266 14.25 20.72 -12.66
C GLY A 266 12.96 21.46 -12.32
N TYR A 267 11.87 21.15 -13.05
CA TYR A 267 10.58 21.85 -12.93
C TYR A 267 9.51 20.90 -12.40
N PRO A 268 9.17 20.96 -11.08
CA PRO A 268 8.07 20.21 -10.52
C PRO A 268 6.73 20.64 -11.13
N SER A 269 5.95 19.70 -11.66
CA SER A 269 4.76 20.02 -12.45
C SER A 269 3.43 19.82 -11.72
N GLU A 270 3.36 18.88 -10.78
CA GLU A 270 2.10 18.47 -10.13
C GLU A 270 1.93 19.10 -8.74
N TRP A 271 1.64 20.40 -8.70
CA TRP A 271 1.38 21.10 -7.45
C TRP A 271 -0.07 20.91 -7.00
N LYS A 272 -0.27 20.38 -5.79
CA LYS A 272 -1.57 20.09 -5.19
C LYS A 272 -1.79 20.93 -3.93
N LYS A 273 -3.04 21.31 -3.68
CA LYS A 273 -3.46 21.93 -2.41
C LYS A 273 -3.36 20.87 -1.31
N ALA A 274 -2.55 21.11 -0.27
CA ALA A 274 -2.29 20.12 0.77
C ALA A 274 -3.03 20.40 2.09
N PHE A 275 -3.07 21.69 2.49
CA PHE A 275 -3.82 22.15 3.65
C PHE A 275 -4.76 23.27 3.23
N GLN A 276 -5.90 23.34 3.89
CA GLN A 276 -6.81 24.46 3.72
C GLN A 276 -7.64 24.61 4.98
N VAL A 277 -7.59 25.79 5.57
CA VAL A 277 -8.52 26.20 6.61
C VAL A 277 -9.63 27.01 5.94
N ALA A 278 -10.84 26.98 6.50
CA ALA A 278 -12.02 27.64 5.93
C ALA A 278 -11.71 29.05 5.38
N ASP A 279 -12.38 29.41 4.29
CA ASP A 279 -12.31 30.67 3.54
C ASP A 279 -10.94 31.08 2.94
N THR A 280 -9.92 30.24 3.05
CA THR A 280 -8.62 30.46 2.39
C THR A 280 -8.71 30.16 0.90
N LYS A 281 -8.23 31.08 0.04
CA LYS A 281 -8.20 30.87 -1.40
C LYS A 281 -6.81 30.45 -1.88
N LEU A 282 -6.74 29.30 -2.55
CA LEU A 282 -5.54 28.83 -3.22
C LEU A 282 -5.77 28.83 -4.73
N GLU A 283 -4.97 29.59 -5.45
CA GLU A 283 -5.08 29.73 -6.90
C GLU A 283 -3.71 29.52 -7.54
N SER A 284 -3.70 28.88 -8.71
CA SER A 284 -2.51 28.72 -9.54
C SER A 284 -2.76 29.33 -10.91
N GLY A 285 -1.73 29.88 -11.51
CA GLY A 285 -1.84 30.51 -12.82
C GLY A 285 -0.48 30.98 -13.34
N VAL A 286 -0.50 31.63 -14.48
CA VAL A 286 0.69 32.24 -15.08
C VAL A 286 0.65 33.75 -14.80
N SER A 287 1.75 34.30 -14.28
CA SER A 287 1.89 35.73 -14.05
C SER A 287 1.96 36.52 -15.37
N ASN A 288 1.85 37.85 -15.30
CA ASN A 288 2.02 38.72 -16.46
C ASN A 288 3.43 38.61 -17.10
N GLU A 289 4.39 38.12 -16.35
CA GLU A 289 5.77 37.85 -16.78
C GLU A 289 5.96 36.43 -17.35
N GLY A 290 4.87 35.68 -17.51
CA GLY A 290 4.91 34.31 -18.06
C GLY A 290 5.36 33.22 -17.06
N LEU A 291 5.53 33.56 -15.78
CA LEU A 291 5.98 32.61 -14.75
C LEU A 291 4.79 31.93 -14.09
N TRP A 292 4.90 30.61 -13.84
CA TRP A 292 3.95 29.90 -13.02
C TRP A 292 3.96 30.42 -11.59
N SER A 293 2.77 30.71 -11.06
CA SER A 293 2.58 31.18 -9.69
C SER A 293 1.54 30.38 -8.94
N TYR A 294 1.79 30.20 -7.65
CA TYR A 294 0.93 29.51 -6.70
C TYR A 294 0.60 30.48 -5.58
N SER A 295 -0.63 30.97 -5.53
CA SER A 295 -1.02 31.98 -4.55
C SER A 295 -1.84 31.39 -3.41
N ILE A 296 -1.72 32.01 -2.24
CA ILE A 296 -2.56 31.75 -1.06
C ILE A 296 -3.00 33.07 -0.50
N LYS A 297 -4.30 33.32 -0.48
CA LYS A 297 -4.92 34.50 0.12
C LYS A 297 -5.64 34.11 1.42
N VAL A 298 -5.28 34.78 2.50
CA VAL A 298 -5.93 34.58 3.80
C VAL A 298 -7.37 35.09 3.74
N GLY A 299 -8.30 34.30 4.25
CA GLY A 299 -9.71 34.64 4.32
C GLY A 299 -10.04 35.59 5.45
N ARG A 300 -11.35 35.81 5.65
CA ARG A 300 -11.85 36.77 6.66
C ARG A 300 -11.80 36.20 8.09
N SER A 301 -11.69 34.87 8.24
CA SER A 301 -11.59 34.20 9.55
C SER A 301 -10.33 34.61 10.35
N GLY A 302 -9.34 35.18 9.69
CA GLY A 302 -8.08 35.55 10.34
C GLY A 302 -7.22 34.35 10.74
N VAL A 303 -7.50 33.17 10.19
CA VAL A 303 -6.71 31.94 10.37
C VAL A 303 -6.45 31.31 9.02
N CYS A 304 -5.17 31.15 8.67
CA CYS A 304 -4.77 30.47 7.45
C CYS A 304 -3.59 29.54 7.75
N ILE A 305 -3.80 28.26 7.55
CA ILE A 305 -2.76 27.23 7.48
C ILE A 305 -2.95 26.53 6.17
N ALA A 306 -2.16 26.88 5.16
CA ALA A 306 -2.34 26.37 3.81
C ALA A 306 -1.01 26.16 3.09
N ALA A 307 -0.98 25.23 2.16
CA ALA A 307 0.20 24.90 1.41
C ALA A 307 -0.11 24.43 -0.01
N TRP A 308 0.84 24.67 -0.91
CA TRP A 308 1.00 23.95 -2.15
C TRP A 308 2.11 22.91 -1.99
N ARG A 309 1.86 21.69 -2.44
CA ARG A 309 2.82 20.59 -2.38
C ARG A 309 2.99 19.92 -3.73
N ALA A 310 4.24 19.60 -4.07
CA ALA A 310 4.57 18.76 -5.20
C ALA A 310 5.45 17.60 -4.73
N SER A 311 5.16 16.39 -5.20
CA SER A 311 6.01 15.22 -4.98
C SER A 311 6.90 15.03 -6.21
N VAL A 312 8.21 14.87 -5.99
CA VAL A 312 9.20 14.59 -7.03
C VAL A 312 10.11 13.46 -6.60
N VAL A 313 10.51 12.62 -7.54
CA VAL A 313 11.54 11.59 -7.29
C VAL A 313 12.88 12.15 -7.73
N LEU A 314 13.88 12.10 -6.85
CA LEU A 314 15.24 12.57 -7.10
C LEU A 314 16.24 11.42 -6.95
N LYS A 315 17.29 11.42 -7.78
CA LYS A 315 18.46 10.55 -7.61
C LYS A 315 19.39 11.09 -6.52
N ALA A 316 20.38 10.29 -6.13
CA ALA A 316 21.48 10.77 -5.26
C ALA A 316 22.11 12.05 -5.83
N GLY A 317 22.38 13.01 -4.96
CA GLY A 317 22.96 14.30 -5.35
C GLY A 317 22.61 15.43 -4.38
N GLU A 318 23.18 16.60 -4.66
CA GLU A 318 22.94 17.84 -3.93
C GLU A 318 21.96 18.72 -4.69
N TYR A 319 21.01 19.28 -4.00
CA TYR A 319 19.90 20.04 -4.58
C TYR A 319 19.61 21.30 -3.77
N THR A 320 19.09 22.30 -4.44
CA THR A 320 18.50 23.48 -3.79
C THR A 320 17.08 23.68 -4.32
N PHE A 321 16.09 23.62 -3.42
CA PHE A 321 14.73 24.04 -3.73
C PHE A 321 14.67 25.56 -3.68
N LYS A 322 14.38 26.20 -4.82
CA LYS A 322 14.33 27.65 -5.00
C LYS A 322 12.94 28.11 -5.38
N VAL A 323 12.48 29.19 -4.73
CA VAL A 323 11.17 29.82 -5.01
C VAL A 323 11.29 31.30 -4.83
N ASN A 324 10.85 32.12 -5.80
CA ASN A 324 10.64 33.54 -5.59
C ASN A 324 9.32 33.75 -4.85
N CYS A 325 9.39 34.25 -3.62
CA CYS A 325 8.24 34.47 -2.75
C CYS A 325 7.92 35.97 -2.68
N ARG A 326 6.68 36.36 -3.02
CA ARG A 326 6.16 37.72 -2.86
C ARG A 326 5.00 37.70 -1.89
N THR A 327 5.01 38.64 -0.93
CA THR A 327 3.93 38.79 0.05
C THR A 327 3.31 40.18 -0.06
N LYS A 328 2.05 40.33 0.32
CA LYS A 328 1.35 41.60 0.46
C LYS A 328 0.56 41.58 1.77
N ASP A 329 0.86 42.54 2.64
CA ASP A 329 0.21 42.75 3.95
C ASP A 329 0.12 41.49 4.79
N LEU A 330 1.13 40.60 4.70
CA LEU A 330 1.11 39.30 5.34
C LEU A 330 1.44 39.45 6.82
N GLN A 331 0.47 39.12 7.68
CA GLN A 331 0.60 39.10 9.13
C GLN A 331 0.72 37.65 9.64
N PRO A 332 1.84 37.28 10.28
CA PRO A 332 2.02 35.93 10.81
C PRO A 332 1.00 35.62 11.90
N MET A 333 0.75 34.32 12.15
CA MET A 333 -0.10 33.87 13.23
C MET A 333 0.60 33.98 14.58
N GLU A 334 1.89 33.69 14.62
CA GLU A 334 2.73 33.59 15.81
C GLU A 334 4.15 34.07 15.48
N ASP A 335 4.92 34.34 16.51
CA ASP A 335 6.36 34.58 16.35
C ASP A 335 7.10 33.27 16.08
N GLY A 336 8.17 33.34 15.28
CA GLY A 336 9.00 32.19 14.93
C GLY A 336 8.89 31.73 13.47
N ASN A 337 9.84 30.90 13.05
CA ASN A 337 10.00 30.47 11.65
C ASN A 337 8.85 29.59 11.12
N ALA A 338 8.04 29.00 11.99
CA ALA A 338 6.89 28.19 11.58
C ALA A 338 5.70 29.04 11.08
N SER A 339 5.70 30.37 11.32
CA SER A 339 4.65 31.31 10.94
C SER A 339 5.03 32.11 9.69
N ALA A 340 4.09 32.88 9.12
CA ALA A 340 4.21 33.62 7.85
C ALA A 340 4.38 32.70 6.62
N ALA A 341 4.98 33.20 5.51
CA ALA A 341 5.23 32.43 4.30
C ALA A 341 6.62 31.79 4.30
N GLY A 342 6.76 30.63 3.68
CA GLY A 342 8.06 29.97 3.54
C GLY A 342 7.99 28.67 2.73
N ILE A 343 9.16 28.07 2.55
CA ILE A 343 9.33 26.78 1.86
C ILE A 343 9.97 25.75 2.77
N ARG A 344 9.69 24.47 2.53
CA ARG A 344 10.31 23.34 3.23
C ARG A 344 10.18 22.04 2.46
N LEU A 345 10.87 21.01 2.92
CA LEU A 345 10.77 19.66 2.42
C LEU A 345 10.02 18.79 3.43
N GLY A 346 8.98 18.10 2.97
CA GLY A 346 8.21 17.19 3.84
C GLY A 346 7.85 17.86 5.16
N ASP A 347 8.30 17.27 6.28
CA ASP A 347 8.08 17.77 7.65
C ASP A 347 9.30 18.52 8.24
N MET A 348 10.33 18.81 7.42
CA MET A 348 11.49 19.57 7.88
C MET A 348 11.11 21.03 8.20
N SER A 349 11.84 21.63 9.14
CA SER A 349 11.67 23.05 9.48
C SER A 349 12.10 23.95 8.34
N ARG A 350 11.47 25.10 8.20
CA ARG A 350 11.89 26.15 7.25
C ARG A 350 13.24 26.75 7.66
N THR A 351 14.01 27.17 6.66
CA THR A 351 15.25 27.92 6.90
C THR A 351 14.96 29.39 7.19
N GLU A 352 13.91 29.96 6.60
CA GLU A 352 13.53 31.37 6.73
C GLU A 352 12.04 31.60 6.49
N ARG A 353 11.56 32.80 6.87
CA ARG A 353 10.18 33.25 6.68
C ARG A 353 10.11 34.58 5.92
N VAL A 354 8.98 34.84 5.27
CA VAL A 354 8.65 36.10 4.63
C VAL A 354 7.34 36.64 5.17
N GLU A 355 7.31 37.87 5.62
CA GLU A 355 6.13 38.54 6.19
C GLU A 355 6.00 39.96 5.68
N GLY A 356 4.93 40.65 6.03
CA GLY A 356 4.66 42.03 5.57
C GLY A 356 4.40 42.11 4.08
N THR A 357 4.91 43.18 3.45
CA THR A 357 4.93 43.36 1.99
C THR A 357 6.37 43.28 1.53
N ALA A 358 6.76 42.15 0.98
CA ALA A 358 8.14 41.84 0.62
C ALA A 358 8.22 40.93 -0.61
N GLN A 359 9.39 40.92 -1.25
CA GLN A 359 9.73 39.94 -2.28
C GLN A 359 11.13 39.39 -1.99
N LYS A 360 11.27 38.08 -1.99
CA LYS A 360 12.52 37.40 -1.64
C LYS A 360 12.65 36.04 -2.34
N ASP A 361 13.87 35.72 -2.79
CA ASP A 361 14.19 34.35 -3.19
C ASP A 361 14.41 33.49 -1.94
N LEU A 362 13.62 32.45 -1.80
CA LEU A 362 13.76 31.44 -0.76
C LEU A 362 14.57 30.27 -1.29
N LEU A 363 15.57 29.86 -0.53
CA LEU A 363 16.47 28.76 -0.88
C LEU A 363 16.45 27.71 0.21
N PHE A 364 16.31 26.44 -0.18
CA PHE A 364 16.38 25.30 0.73
C PHE A 364 17.36 24.27 0.17
N PRO A 365 18.65 24.29 0.59
CA PRO A 365 19.63 23.30 0.16
C PRO A 365 19.43 21.97 0.91
N PHE A 366 19.63 20.84 0.21
CA PHE A 366 19.53 19.51 0.78
C PHE A 366 20.31 18.48 -0.05
N VAL A 367 20.54 17.30 0.55
CA VAL A 367 21.29 16.20 -0.06
C VAL A 367 20.41 14.95 -0.09
N ILE A 368 20.41 14.25 -1.22
CA ILE A 368 19.85 12.91 -1.37
C ILE A 368 21.01 11.91 -1.39
N THR A 369 21.04 11.01 -0.42
CA THR A 369 22.08 9.97 -0.27
C THR A 369 21.64 8.62 -0.83
N ASP A 370 20.33 8.42 -0.98
CA ASP A 370 19.75 7.18 -1.54
C ASP A 370 19.79 7.20 -3.08
N ASP A 371 19.83 6.05 -3.73
CA ASP A 371 19.83 5.96 -5.21
C ASP A 371 18.64 6.69 -5.83
N GLN A 372 17.48 6.62 -5.19
CA GLN A 372 16.28 7.39 -5.52
C GLN A 372 15.49 7.71 -4.26
N ARG A 373 14.94 8.92 -4.19
CA ARG A 373 14.10 9.34 -3.07
C ARG A 373 12.96 10.25 -3.54
N GLU A 374 11.75 9.99 -3.05
CA GLU A 374 10.65 10.94 -3.18
C GLU A 374 10.83 12.09 -2.18
N VAL A 375 10.68 13.28 -2.67
CA VAL A 375 10.77 14.52 -1.90
C VAL A 375 9.47 15.28 -2.06
N ILE A 376 8.88 15.72 -0.95
CA ILE A 376 7.69 16.56 -0.96
C ILE A 376 8.15 18.01 -0.80
N LEU A 377 8.08 18.76 -1.90
CA LEU A 377 8.32 20.21 -1.91
C LEU A 377 7.08 20.91 -1.38
N THR A 378 7.26 21.85 -0.46
CA THR A 378 6.15 22.54 0.19
C THR A 378 6.38 24.05 0.16
N CYS A 379 5.42 24.78 -0.43
CA CYS A 379 5.27 26.23 -0.34
C CYS A 379 4.09 26.52 0.58
N GLU A 380 4.29 27.06 1.76
CA GLU A 380 3.24 27.18 2.77
C GLU A 380 3.14 28.56 3.40
N VAL A 381 1.97 28.84 3.98
CA VAL A 381 1.70 30.03 4.76
C VAL A 381 0.94 29.69 6.05
N ARG A 382 1.34 30.35 7.14
CA ARG A 382 0.58 30.42 8.38
C ARG A 382 0.42 31.88 8.78
N ALA A 383 -0.76 32.45 8.54
CA ALA A 383 -0.98 33.89 8.65
C ALA A 383 -2.41 34.21 9.09
N ARG A 384 -2.58 35.41 9.69
CA ARG A 384 -3.88 35.95 10.07
C ARG A 384 -4.50 36.84 9.00
N ARG A 385 -3.66 37.40 8.13
CA ARG A 385 -4.08 38.35 7.09
C ARG A 385 -3.06 38.38 5.95
N GLY A 386 -3.48 38.84 4.77
CA GLY A 386 -2.61 39.11 3.63
C GLY A 386 -2.66 38.03 2.55
N GLN A 387 -1.69 38.11 1.66
CA GLN A 387 -1.58 37.23 0.50
C GLN A 387 -0.12 36.90 0.21
N VAL A 388 0.14 35.68 -0.27
CA VAL A 388 1.46 35.26 -0.75
C VAL A 388 1.35 34.69 -2.17
N TRP A 389 2.38 34.88 -2.95
CA TRP A 389 2.61 34.27 -4.25
C TRP A 389 3.98 33.59 -4.24
N PHE A 390 4.03 32.36 -4.70
CA PHE A 390 5.23 31.57 -4.91
C PHE A 390 5.42 31.42 -6.42
N TYR A 391 6.43 32.09 -6.96
CA TYR A 391 6.73 32.13 -8.39
C TYR A 391 7.82 31.14 -8.73
N ALA A 392 7.65 30.45 -9.86
CA ALA A 392 8.62 29.57 -10.48
C ALA A 392 9.34 28.64 -9.47
N PRO A 393 8.60 27.79 -8.71
CA PRO A 393 9.24 26.84 -7.84
C PRO A 393 10.07 25.84 -8.66
N VAL A 394 11.39 25.80 -8.43
CA VAL A 394 12.33 24.94 -9.16
C VAL A 394 13.28 24.21 -8.23
N LEU A 395 13.86 23.13 -8.72
CA LEU A 395 14.98 22.44 -8.11
C LEU A 395 16.24 22.70 -8.92
N ILE A 396 17.29 23.13 -8.25
CA ILE A 396 18.62 23.30 -8.84
C ILE A 396 19.49 22.17 -8.33
N ARG A 397 20.13 21.43 -9.23
CA ARG A 397 21.09 20.40 -8.89
C ARG A 397 22.49 20.99 -8.85
N THR A 398 23.20 20.84 -7.74
CA THR A 398 24.50 21.49 -7.52
C THR A 398 25.71 20.59 -7.78
N THR A 399 25.59 19.26 -7.62
CA THR A 399 26.69 18.32 -7.88
C THR A 399 26.19 16.92 -8.29
N GLY A 400 27.01 16.25 -9.09
CA GLY A 400 27.07 14.79 -9.26
C GLY A 400 25.96 14.10 -10.06
N ALA A 401 26.18 13.92 -11.33
CA ALA A 401 25.99 12.82 -12.23
C ALA A 401 25.98 13.33 -13.68
N GLU A 402 26.43 12.50 -14.61
CA GLU A 402 26.48 12.81 -16.04
C GLU A 402 25.18 13.45 -16.54
N PRO A 403 25.27 14.53 -17.36
CA PRO A 403 24.10 15.08 -18.01
C PRO A 403 23.46 14.00 -18.87
N ALA A 404 22.18 13.73 -18.64
CA ALA A 404 21.42 12.88 -19.57
C ALA A 404 21.57 13.48 -20.97
N LYS A 405 21.98 12.66 -21.95
CA LYS A 405 22.05 13.07 -23.36
C LYS A 405 20.71 13.75 -23.72
N PRO A 406 20.73 14.91 -24.36
CA PRO A 406 19.52 15.65 -24.65
C PRO A 406 18.63 14.83 -25.58
N SER A 407 17.55 14.26 -25.06
CA SER A 407 16.44 13.78 -25.86
C SER A 407 15.43 14.92 -25.95
N GLN A 408 15.46 15.61 -27.10
CA GLN A 408 14.49 16.59 -27.56
C GLN A 408 14.28 17.83 -26.65
N SER A 409 14.58 19.00 -27.20
CA SER A 409 14.32 20.30 -26.59
C SER A 409 12.90 20.38 -26.01
N PHE A 410 12.79 20.39 -24.68
CA PHE A 410 11.56 20.65 -23.99
C PHE A 410 11.20 22.13 -24.15
N LYS A 411 10.45 22.46 -25.21
CA LYS A 411 9.73 23.72 -25.24
C LYS A 411 8.55 23.55 -24.28
N PRO A 412 8.36 24.45 -23.30
CA PRO A 412 7.16 24.42 -22.48
C PRO A 412 5.96 24.47 -23.42
N GLN A 413 5.13 23.43 -23.44
CA GLN A 413 3.87 23.49 -24.16
C GLN A 413 3.02 24.61 -23.53
N PRO A 414 2.51 25.55 -24.30
CA PRO A 414 1.57 26.54 -23.78
C PRO A 414 0.37 25.77 -23.25
N ALA A 415 0.01 26.01 -21.99
CA ALA A 415 -1.12 25.39 -21.32
C ALA A 415 -2.36 25.44 -22.24
N ALA A 416 -2.91 24.28 -22.56
CA ALA A 416 -4.19 24.22 -23.27
C ALA A 416 -5.21 25.05 -22.47
N LYS A 417 -5.82 26.04 -23.12
CA LYS A 417 -6.87 26.86 -22.51
C LYS A 417 -7.92 25.92 -21.93
N PRO A 418 -8.31 26.07 -20.65
CA PRO A 418 -9.30 25.22 -20.05
C PRO A 418 -10.59 25.30 -20.87
N LYS A 419 -11.02 24.21 -21.48
CA LYS A 419 -12.37 24.10 -22.02
C LYS A 419 -13.34 24.34 -20.87
N ARG A 420 -14.14 25.38 -21.00
CA ARG A 420 -15.25 25.71 -20.10
C ARG A 420 -16.19 24.50 -20.07
N MET A 421 -16.04 23.62 -19.11
CA MET A 421 -17.01 22.56 -18.86
C MET A 421 -18.20 23.20 -18.12
N THR A 422 -19.30 23.36 -18.83
CA THR A 422 -20.60 23.68 -18.25
C THR A 422 -21.05 22.48 -17.41
N LEU A 423 -21.23 22.73 -16.12
CA LEU A 423 -21.86 21.79 -15.16
C LEU A 423 -23.35 21.58 -15.55
N LYS A 424 -23.58 20.67 -16.52
CA LYS A 424 -24.90 20.05 -16.74
C LYS A 424 -24.66 18.58 -16.99
N SER A 425 -25.20 17.77 -16.06
CA SER A 425 -25.25 16.29 -16.05
C SER A 425 -24.15 15.53 -15.28
N LEU A 426 -24.17 15.65 -13.95
CA LEU A 426 -23.76 14.55 -13.08
C LEU A 426 -24.88 14.35 -12.03
N LYS A 427 -25.81 13.44 -12.33
CA LYS A 427 -26.72 12.92 -11.33
C LYS A 427 -25.93 11.94 -10.45
N TYR A 428 -25.70 12.31 -9.21
CA TYR A 428 -25.25 11.38 -8.18
C TYR A 428 -26.45 10.58 -7.67
N PRO A 429 -26.39 9.24 -7.55
CA PRO A 429 -27.38 8.51 -6.79
C PRO A 429 -27.20 8.81 -5.30
N ALA A 430 -28.30 9.16 -4.64
CA ALA A 430 -28.35 9.36 -3.20
C ALA A 430 -28.00 8.05 -2.47
N PHE A 431 -27.04 8.10 -1.56
CA PHE A 431 -26.83 7.03 -0.61
C PHE A 431 -27.96 7.10 0.44
N ALA A 432 -28.81 6.07 0.47
CA ALA A 432 -29.70 5.82 1.59
C ALA A 432 -28.87 5.19 2.73
N ALA A 433 -28.92 5.83 3.90
CA ALA A 433 -28.42 5.28 5.13
C ALA A 433 -29.33 4.11 5.60
N VAL A 434 -28.74 2.95 5.87
CA VAL A 434 -29.15 2.00 6.91
C VAL A 434 -27.88 1.45 7.55
#